data_ad71e8c8597c36f352f51df4d9004703
#
_entry.id   ad71e8c8597c36f352f51df4d9004703
#
_cell.length_a   1.000
_cell.length_b   1.000
_cell.length_c   1.000
_cell.angle_alpha   90.00
_cell.angle_beta   90.00
_cell.angle_gamma   90.00
#
_symmetry.space_group_name_H-M   'P 1'
#
loop_
_entity.id
_entity.type
_entity.pdbx_description
1 polymer ?
#
loop_
_entity_poly.entity_id
_entity_poly.type
_entity_poly.pdbx_seq_one_letter_code
_entity_poly.pdbx_strand_id
1 'polypeptide(L)'
;MIFVIIGHDSPDGQEKRKLQREAHLDRMDLLDKAGKVLLAGPFTDKAGSLIVLDMASLEEVQAFLKDDPYVTQGVFNRYEIHPFMQVFPKK
;
A
#
# COMPACT_ATOMS: atom_id res chain seq x y z
N MET A 1 -11.12 -5.51 9.42
CA MET A 1 -10.40 -6.65 8.78
C MET A 1 -9.03 -6.18 8.31
N ILE A 2 -8.03 -6.99 8.52
CA ILE A 2 -6.66 -6.65 8.12
C ILE A 2 -6.39 -7.19 6.72
N PHE A 3 -5.80 -6.36 5.88
CA PHE A 3 -5.37 -6.73 4.54
C PHE A 3 -3.91 -6.37 4.35
N VAL A 4 -3.14 -7.31 3.81
CA VAL A 4 -1.74 -7.10 3.45
C VAL A 4 -1.68 -6.86 1.96
N ILE A 5 -1.06 -5.75 1.57
CA ILE A 5 -0.86 -5.39 0.18
C ILE A 5 0.63 -5.42 -0.10
N ILE A 6 1.02 -6.14 -1.15
CA ILE A 6 2.40 -6.18 -1.61
C ILE A 6 2.41 -5.60 -3.02
N GLY A 7 3.02 -4.44 -3.18
CA GLY A 7 3.22 -3.81 -4.49
C GLY A 7 4.60 -4.14 -5.03
N HIS A 8 4.65 -4.58 -6.28
CA HIS A 8 5.90 -4.92 -6.97
C HIS A 8 6.26 -3.81 -7.93
N ASP A 9 7.42 -3.19 -7.72
CA ASP A 9 7.87 -2.07 -8.56
C ASP A 9 8.11 -2.50 -10.00
N SER A 10 7.71 -1.62 -10.92
CA SER A 10 8.08 -1.75 -12.32
C SER A 10 9.58 -1.45 -12.49
N PRO A 11 10.20 -1.80 -13.64
CA PRO A 11 11.63 -1.54 -13.86
C PRO A 11 12.03 -0.07 -13.67
N ASP A 12 11.15 0.87 -13.99
CA ASP A 12 11.36 2.30 -13.80
C ASP A 12 10.64 2.86 -12.56
N GLY A 13 10.22 1.97 -11.66
CA GLY A 13 9.42 2.32 -10.49
C GLY A 13 10.10 3.30 -9.55
N GLN A 14 11.42 3.20 -9.38
CA GLN A 14 12.16 4.09 -8.48
C GLN A 14 12.09 5.56 -8.94
N GLU A 15 12.17 5.81 -10.24
CA GLU A 15 12.03 7.15 -10.78
C GLU A 15 10.60 7.65 -10.68
N LYS A 16 9.64 6.80 -10.98
CA LYS A 16 8.21 7.13 -10.88
C LYS A 16 7.81 7.42 -9.43
N ARG A 17 8.38 6.72 -8.46
CA ARG A 17 8.15 6.99 -7.03
C ARG A 17 8.49 8.44 -6.68
N LYS A 18 9.60 8.95 -7.19
CA LYS A 18 10.02 10.33 -6.91
C LYS A 18 8.98 11.34 -7.38
N LEU A 19 8.34 11.07 -8.51
CA LEU A 19 7.33 11.95 -9.08
C LEU A 19 5.98 11.84 -8.35
N GLN A 20 5.65 10.66 -7.83
CA GLN A 20 4.32 10.37 -7.27
C GLN A 20 4.29 10.29 -5.75
N ARG A 21 5.45 10.41 -5.09
CA ARG A 21 5.57 10.19 -3.65
C ARG A 21 4.66 11.10 -2.84
N GLU A 22 4.65 12.40 -3.14
CA GLU A 22 3.85 13.36 -2.38
C GLU A 22 2.36 13.03 -2.44
N ALA A 23 1.84 12.77 -3.63
CA ALA A 23 0.43 12.44 -3.81
C ALA A 23 0.07 11.12 -3.11
N HIS A 24 0.94 10.12 -3.19
CA HIS A 24 0.74 8.85 -2.50
C HIS A 24 0.75 9.02 -0.98
N LEU A 25 1.72 9.76 -0.44
CA LEU A 25 1.83 9.97 0.99
C LEU A 25 0.67 10.80 1.54
N ASP A 26 0.14 11.76 0.78
CA ASP A 26 -1.05 12.51 1.20
C ASP A 26 -2.25 11.58 1.40
N ARG A 27 -2.44 10.62 0.51
CA ARG A 27 -3.52 9.64 0.64
C ARG A 27 -3.29 8.69 1.83
N MET A 28 -2.05 8.23 2.00
CA MET A 28 -1.69 7.37 3.15
C MET A 28 -1.87 8.12 4.47
N ASP A 29 -1.55 9.40 4.50
CA ASP A 29 -1.71 10.22 5.71
C ASP A 29 -3.18 10.33 6.14
N LEU A 30 -4.10 10.45 5.18
CA LEU A 30 -5.53 10.46 5.47
C LEU A 30 -5.98 9.12 6.09
N LEU A 31 -5.49 8.00 5.55
CA LEU A 31 -5.81 6.68 6.13
C LEU A 31 -5.19 6.52 7.52
N ASP A 32 -3.97 7.00 7.70
CA ASP A 32 -3.28 6.93 8.99
C ASP A 32 -4.04 7.72 10.07
N LYS A 33 -4.46 8.93 9.73
CA LYS A 33 -5.27 9.75 10.64
C LYS A 33 -6.61 9.12 10.97
N ALA A 34 -7.16 8.33 10.06
CA ALA A 34 -8.40 7.58 10.30
C ALA A 34 -8.17 6.28 11.08
N GLY A 35 -6.92 5.97 11.46
CA GLY A 35 -6.59 4.76 12.20
C GLY A 35 -6.60 3.49 11.37
N LYS A 36 -6.53 3.61 10.05
CA LYS A 36 -6.64 2.48 9.13
C LYS A 36 -5.30 1.88 8.70
N VAL A 37 -4.17 2.52 9.01
CA VAL A 37 -2.85 2.02 8.63
C VAL A 37 -2.22 1.34 9.83
N LEU A 38 -1.91 0.05 9.69
CA LEU A 38 -1.18 -0.67 10.72
C LEU A 38 0.33 -0.52 10.51
N LEU A 39 0.75 -0.56 9.26
CA LEU A 39 2.14 -0.47 8.91
C LEU A 39 2.26 -0.28 7.39
N ALA A 40 3.17 0.56 6.93
CA ALA A 40 3.40 0.76 5.50
C ALA A 40 4.80 1.29 5.26
N GLY A 41 5.40 0.88 4.16
CA GLY A 41 6.70 1.39 3.76
C GLY A 41 7.28 0.64 2.56
N PRO A 42 8.32 1.21 1.95
CA PRO A 42 9.01 0.54 0.86
C PRO A 42 9.94 -0.54 1.38
N PHE A 43 10.17 -1.57 0.57
CA PHE A 43 11.21 -2.54 0.86
C PHE A 43 12.59 -1.91 0.62
N THR A 44 13.54 -2.18 1.50
CA THR A 44 14.88 -1.58 1.41
C THR A 44 15.70 -2.14 0.25
N ASP A 45 15.31 -3.30 -0.30
CA ASP A 45 15.93 -3.86 -1.50
C ASP A 45 15.35 -3.29 -2.81
N LYS A 46 14.43 -2.32 -2.69
CA LYS A 46 13.80 -1.63 -3.82
C LYS A 46 12.88 -2.52 -4.65
N ALA A 47 12.43 -3.65 -4.12
CA ALA A 47 11.54 -4.57 -4.83
C ALA A 47 10.09 -4.05 -4.90
N GLY A 48 9.68 -3.19 -3.98
CA GLY A 48 8.32 -2.70 -3.91
C GLY A 48 7.97 -2.12 -2.56
N SER A 49 6.71 -2.28 -2.16
CA SER A 49 6.19 -1.78 -0.88
C SER A 49 5.29 -2.80 -0.20
N LEU A 50 5.29 -2.73 1.13
CA LEU A 50 4.32 -3.43 1.96
C LEU A 50 3.37 -2.39 2.55
N ILE A 51 2.07 -2.64 2.45
CA ILE A 51 1.03 -1.81 3.04
C ILE A 51 0.07 -2.73 3.79
N VAL A 52 -0.12 -2.50 5.08
CA VAL A 52 -1.04 -3.27 5.90
C VAL A 52 -2.12 -2.35 6.44
N LEU A 53 -3.35 -2.62 6.03
CA LEU A 53 -4.50 -1.76 6.32
C LEU A 53 -5.57 -2.51 7.10
N ASP A 54 -6.26 -1.79 7.98
CA ASP A 54 -7.51 -2.25 8.61
C ASP A 54 -8.66 -1.58 7.88
N MET A 55 -9.36 -2.37 7.07
CA MET A 55 -10.47 -1.90 6.24
C MET A 55 -11.72 -2.73 6.49
N ALA A 56 -12.87 -2.17 6.15
CA ALA A 56 -14.14 -2.84 6.33
C ALA A 56 -14.32 -4.03 5.38
N SER A 57 -13.75 -3.95 4.18
CA SER A 57 -13.94 -4.98 3.15
C SER A 57 -12.82 -4.98 2.13
N LEU A 58 -12.71 -6.06 1.37
CA LEU A 58 -11.82 -6.16 0.23
C LEU A 58 -12.14 -5.08 -0.82
N GLU A 59 -13.41 -4.82 -1.05
CA GLU A 59 -13.86 -3.80 -2.01
C GLU A 59 -13.32 -2.42 -1.65
N GLU A 60 -13.28 -2.10 -0.36
CA GLU A 60 -12.73 -0.82 0.12
C GLU A 60 -11.22 -0.73 -0.18
N VAL A 61 -10.48 -1.82 0.02
CA VAL A 61 -9.06 -1.89 -0.30
C VAL A 61 -8.84 -1.72 -1.80
N GLN A 62 -9.61 -2.42 -2.61
CA GLN A 62 -9.52 -2.34 -4.07
C GLN A 62 -9.82 -0.92 -4.57
N ALA A 63 -10.84 -0.27 -4.01
CA ALA A 63 -11.18 1.10 -4.36
C ALA A 63 -10.04 2.07 -4.02
N PHE A 64 -9.41 1.89 -2.87
CA PHE A 64 -8.26 2.71 -2.48
C PHE A 64 -7.10 2.56 -3.47
N LEU A 65 -6.75 1.32 -3.80
CA LEU A 65 -5.62 1.03 -4.70
C LEU A 65 -5.88 1.50 -6.13
N LYS A 66 -7.11 1.35 -6.60
CA LYS A 66 -7.49 1.74 -7.95
C LYS A 66 -7.16 3.21 -8.24
N ASP A 67 -7.29 4.06 -7.24
CA ASP A 67 -7.08 5.50 -7.37
C ASP A 67 -5.70 5.96 -6.86
N ASP A 68 -4.89 5.04 -6.35
CA ASP A 68 -3.59 5.42 -5.81
C ASP A 68 -2.58 5.73 -6.92
N PRO A 69 -1.83 6.84 -6.81
CA PRO A 69 -0.84 7.21 -7.84
C PRO A 69 0.22 6.15 -8.08
N TYR A 70 0.59 5.37 -7.06
CA TYR A 70 1.57 4.29 -7.23
C TYR A 70 1.03 3.17 -8.12
N VAL A 71 -0.29 3.03 -8.21
CA VAL A 71 -0.93 2.09 -9.14
C VAL A 71 -1.21 2.77 -10.47
N THR A 72 -1.87 3.93 -10.47
CA THR A 72 -2.32 4.59 -11.70
C THR A 72 -1.17 5.08 -12.56
N GLN A 73 -0.04 5.47 -11.96
CA GLN A 73 1.12 6.01 -12.66
C GLN A 73 2.23 4.96 -12.86
N GLY A 74 1.94 3.70 -12.56
CA GLY A 74 2.83 2.61 -12.90
C GLY A 74 4.09 2.47 -12.06
N VAL A 75 4.08 2.95 -10.83
CA VAL A 75 5.15 2.63 -9.87
C VAL A 75 5.16 1.13 -9.63
N PHE A 76 4.00 0.57 -9.29
CA PHE A 76 3.82 -0.89 -9.22
C PHE A 76 3.36 -1.39 -10.60
N ASN A 77 3.99 -2.42 -11.12
CA ASN A 77 3.50 -3.10 -12.32
C ASN A 77 2.51 -4.22 -11.98
N ARG A 78 2.47 -4.65 -10.72
CA ARG A 78 1.45 -5.55 -10.19
C ARG A 78 1.40 -5.40 -8.67
N TYR A 79 0.31 -5.85 -8.07
CA TYR A 79 0.18 -5.92 -6.61
C TYR A 79 -0.67 -7.13 -6.21
N GLU A 80 -0.52 -7.52 -4.96
CA GLU A 80 -1.29 -8.59 -4.34
C GLU A 80 -2.02 -8.03 -3.13
N ILE A 81 -3.20 -8.57 -2.86
CA ILE A 81 -3.98 -8.25 -1.67
C ILE A 81 -4.27 -9.56 -0.97
N HIS A 82 -3.91 -9.67 0.30
CA HIS A 82 -4.18 -10.85 1.10
C HIS A 82 -4.95 -10.47 2.36
N PRO A 83 -6.10 -11.10 2.64
CA PRO A 83 -6.72 -10.97 3.96
C PRO A 83 -5.78 -11.63 4.99
N PHE A 84 -5.68 -11.03 6.18
CA PHE A 84 -4.67 -11.43 7.15
C PHE A 84 -5.27 -11.47 8.55
N MET A 85 -4.88 -12.48 9.32
CA MET A 85 -5.18 -12.57 10.74
C MET A 85 -3.88 -12.47 11.53
N GLN A 86 -3.77 -11.45 12.37
CA GLN A 86 -2.60 -11.28 13.21
C GLN A 86 -2.70 -12.24 14.40
N VAL A 87 -1.72 -13.12 14.53
CA VAL A 87 -1.60 -14.07 15.64
C VAL A 87 -0.55 -13.63 16.65
N PHE A 88 0.51 -13.02 16.18
CA PHE A 88 1.56 -12.43 16.99
C PHE A 88 1.77 -10.97 16.61
N PRO A 89 2.24 -10.12 17.53
CA PRO A 89 2.48 -10.42 18.95
C PRO A 89 1.18 -10.78 19.66
N LYS A 90 1.28 -11.60 20.68
CA LYS A 90 0.13 -11.94 21.54
C LYS A 90 -0.31 -10.69 22.30
N LYS A 91 -1.61 -10.49 22.40
CA LYS A 91 -2.19 -9.37 23.14
C LYS A 91 -2.68 -9.84 24.50
#